data_5d8f887820cb906955ba7d8b5c3ff0bc
#
_entry.id   5d8f887820cb906955ba7d8b5c3ff0bc
#
_cell.length_a   1.000
_cell.length_b   1.000
_cell.length_c   1.000
_cell.angle_alpha   90.00
_cell.angle_beta   90.00
_cell.angle_gamma   90.00
#
_symmetry.space_group_name_H-M   'P 1'
#
loop_
_entity.id
_entity.type
_entity.pdbx_description
1 polymer ?
#
loop_
_entity_poly.entity_id
_entity_poly.type
_entity_poly.pdbx_seq_one_letter_code
_entity_poly.pdbx_strand_id
1 'polypeptide(L)'
;MFLTKIELDPARRLARKYLGSPQVMHAVVLRATGGDAGDGPGRVLWRTDRTARGMTASLYLLSPSEPDCSQIIQEAGAAGEQARTLDYSPFLERLGAGQQWAFRLAANPSYSASRGPGVRGRRYGHVTVEQQRQWLVARAPGYGFGFVPVDDEEADASVVVVRRERPVFGRENPTRHARDRITINRTVYEGVLRVTDAGALRRALVAGIGRSKAYGCGLMTLARVRRD
;
A
#
# COMPACT_ATOMS: atom_id res chain seq x y z
N MET A 1 7.35 15.39 -2.09
CA MET A 1 6.93 13.96 -2.28
C MET A 1 6.27 13.83 -3.64
N PHE A 2 6.56 12.75 -4.35
CA PHE A 2 6.01 12.51 -5.68
C PHE A 2 5.13 11.25 -5.67
N LEU A 3 3.93 11.36 -6.22
CA LEU A 3 3.03 10.24 -6.43
C LEU A 3 3.00 9.92 -7.93
N THR A 4 3.43 8.72 -8.28
CA THR A 4 3.52 8.27 -9.67
C THR A 4 2.57 7.10 -9.91
N LYS A 5 1.93 7.09 -11.08
CA LYS A 5 1.11 5.98 -11.57
C LYS A 5 1.66 5.52 -12.92
N ILE A 6 1.78 4.20 -13.09
CA ILE A 6 2.20 3.54 -14.33
C ILE A 6 1.23 2.40 -14.62
N GLU A 7 0.74 2.31 -15.85
CA GLU A 7 -0.03 1.16 -16.30
C GLU A 7 0.91 0.06 -16.82
N LEU A 8 0.77 -1.12 -16.26
CA LEU A 8 1.55 -2.29 -16.63
C LEU A 8 0.72 -3.21 -17.53
N ASP A 9 1.36 -3.84 -18.51
CA ASP A 9 0.76 -4.84 -19.38
C ASP A 9 1.04 -6.26 -18.86
N PRO A 10 0.05 -6.96 -18.25
CA PRO A 10 0.23 -8.31 -17.77
C PRO A 10 0.52 -9.35 -18.86
N ALA A 11 0.32 -9.03 -20.13
CA ALA A 11 0.70 -9.92 -21.24
C ALA A 11 2.22 -9.98 -21.46
N ARG A 12 2.97 -8.95 -21.02
CA ARG A 12 4.44 -8.91 -21.11
C ARG A 12 5.08 -9.81 -20.05
N ARG A 13 6.10 -10.56 -20.45
CA ARG A 13 6.80 -11.51 -19.57
C ARG A 13 7.38 -10.86 -18.31
N LEU A 14 8.01 -9.68 -18.45
CA LEU A 14 8.60 -8.98 -17.32
C LEU A 14 7.54 -8.35 -16.42
N ALA A 15 6.42 -7.85 -16.95
CA ALA A 15 5.28 -7.40 -16.13
C ALA A 15 4.74 -8.54 -15.26
N ARG A 16 4.56 -9.75 -15.82
CA ARG A 16 4.15 -10.93 -15.03
C ARG A 16 5.16 -11.26 -13.92
N LYS A 17 6.46 -11.18 -14.21
CA LYS A 17 7.51 -11.40 -13.20
C LYS A 17 7.43 -10.36 -12.07
N TYR A 18 7.23 -9.08 -12.40
CA TYR A 18 7.10 -8.01 -11.41
C TYR A 18 5.84 -8.16 -10.56
N LEU A 19 4.71 -8.40 -11.20
CA LEU A 19 3.41 -8.58 -10.55
C LEU A 19 3.31 -9.88 -9.73
N GLY A 20 4.09 -10.92 -10.10
CA GLY A 20 4.10 -12.22 -9.44
C GLY A 20 5.03 -12.29 -8.22
N SER A 21 6.01 -11.39 -8.09
CA SER A 21 6.98 -11.41 -7.00
C SER A 21 7.13 -10.05 -6.33
N PRO A 22 6.62 -9.87 -5.10
CA PRO A 22 6.81 -8.64 -4.33
C PRO A 22 8.29 -8.27 -4.12
N GLN A 23 9.17 -9.26 -4.03
CA GLN A 23 10.61 -9.05 -3.91
C GLN A 23 11.19 -8.43 -5.19
N VAL A 24 10.80 -8.95 -6.35
CA VAL A 24 11.26 -8.44 -7.64
C VAL A 24 10.73 -7.03 -7.87
N MET A 25 9.42 -6.82 -7.63
CA MET A 25 8.81 -5.49 -7.76
C MET A 25 9.51 -4.47 -6.85
N HIS A 26 9.81 -4.84 -5.60
CA HIS A 26 10.54 -3.95 -4.69
C HIS A 26 11.90 -3.54 -5.25
N ALA A 27 12.69 -4.49 -5.77
CA ALA A 27 13.99 -4.19 -6.37
C ALA A 27 13.88 -3.24 -7.58
N VAL A 28 12.85 -3.42 -8.40
CA VAL A 28 12.58 -2.55 -9.56
C VAL A 28 12.20 -1.14 -9.12
N VAL A 29 11.32 -1.03 -8.13
CA VAL A 29 10.90 0.26 -7.55
C VAL A 29 12.08 0.98 -6.93
N LEU A 30 12.94 0.31 -6.17
CA LEU A 30 14.12 0.94 -5.58
C LEU A 30 15.09 1.49 -6.64
N ARG A 31 15.28 0.78 -7.75
CA ARG A 31 16.10 1.30 -8.86
C ARG A 31 15.51 2.58 -9.45
N ALA A 32 14.19 2.60 -9.65
CA ALA A 32 13.51 3.78 -10.20
C ALA A 32 13.59 5.01 -9.28
N THR A 33 13.76 4.81 -7.97
CA THR A 33 13.77 5.88 -6.95
C THR A 33 15.16 6.22 -6.43
N GLY A 34 16.22 5.62 -6.95
CA GLY A 34 17.59 5.84 -6.50
C GLY A 34 17.92 5.20 -5.15
N GLY A 35 17.10 4.26 -4.68
CA GLY A 35 17.29 3.54 -3.42
C GLY A 35 16.19 3.80 -2.38
N ASP A 36 16.30 3.14 -1.24
CA ASP A 36 15.38 3.33 -0.11
C ASP A 36 16.01 4.30 0.91
N ALA A 37 15.31 5.36 1.25
CA ALA A 37 15.72 6.29 2.31
C ALA A 37 15.61 5.68 3.73
N GLY A 38 15.35 4.38 3.85
CA GLY A 38 15.21 3.67 5.12
C GLY A 38 13.84 3.86 5.79
N ASP A 39 13.81 3.83 7.12
CA ASP A 39 12.56 3.97 7.89
C ASP A 39 12.18 5.43 8.19
N GLY A 40 12.92 6.41 7.64
CA GLY A 40 12.72 7.84 7.84
C GLY A 40 11.55 8.46 7.06
N PRO A 41 11.29 9.76 7.28
CA PRO A 41 10.37 10.54 6.45
C PRO A 41 10.93 10.59 5.03
N GLY A 42 10.18 10.05 4.07
CA GLY A 42 10.62 9.94 2.67
C GLY A 42 10.84 8.51 2.19
N ARG A 43 10.32 7.52 2.93
CA ARG A 43 10.31 6.13 2.53
C ARG A 43 9.58 5.93 1.20
N VAL A 44 10.15 5.06 0.36
CA VAL A 44 9.48 4.59 -0.85
C VAL A 44 8.34 3.64 -0.50
N LEU A 45 7.14 3.95 -0.97
CA LEU A 45 5.96 3.11 -0.84
C LEU A 45 5.44 2.76 -2.24
N TRP A 46 4.87 1.56 -2.38
CA TRP A 46 4.26 1.17 -3.63
C TRP A 46 3.07 0.23 -3.42
N ARG A 47 2.20 0.19 -4.40
CA ARG A 47 1.05 -0.71 -4.48
C ARG A 47 0.77 -1.07 -5.93
N THR A 48 0.37 -2.31 -6.17
CA THR A 48 -0.17 -2.73 -7.46
C THR A 48 -1.67 -2.97 -7.34
N ASP A 49 -2.44 -2.35 -8.24
CA ASP A 49 -3.86 -2.59 -8.39
C ASP A 49 -4.10 -3.34 -9.72
N ARG A 50 -4.95 -4.36 -9.69
CA ARG A 50 -5.35 -5.10 -10.90
C ARG A 50 -6.84 -4.96 -11.11
N THR A 51 -7.26 -4.85 -12.36
CA THR A 51 -8.68 -4.95 -12.71
C THR A 51 -9.23 -6.32 -12.36
N ALA A 52 -10.56 -6.43 -12.18
CA ALA A 52 -11.22 -7.68 -11.83
C ALA A 52 -10.92 -8.81 -12.85
N ARG A 53 -10.77 -8.46 -14.13
CA ARG A 53 -10.42 -9.40 -15.21
C ARG A 53 -8.91 -9.63 -15.36
N GLY A 54 -8.07 -8.96 -14.56
CA GLY A 54 -6.60 -9.09 -14.62
C GLY A 54 -5.94 -8.58 -15.90
N MET A 55 -6.70 -7.94 -16.78
CA MET A 55 -6.23 -7.50 -18.11
C MET A 55 -5.32 -6.25 -18.02
N THR A 56 -5.45 -5.46 -16.98
CA THR A 56 -4.60 -4.31 -16.71
C THR A 56 -4.14 -4.31 -15.26
N ALA A 57 -2.97 -3.73 -15.02
CA ALA A 57 -2.42 -3.55 -13.70
C ALA A 57 -1.81 -2.15 -13.59
N SER A 58 -2.13 -1.43 -12.52
CA SER A 58 -1.51 -0.12 -12.25
C SER A 58 -0.49 -0.29 -11.12
N LEU A 59 0.70 0.27 -11.30
CA LEU A 59 1.67 0.48 -10.23
C LEU A 59 1.52 1.90 -9.71
N TYR A 60 1.25 2.05 -8.43
CA TYR A 60 1.32 3.32 -7.71
C TYR A 60 2.62 3.34 -6.90
N LEU A 61 3.32 4.46 -6.95
CA LEU A 61 4.59 4.68 -6.30
C LEU A 61 4.59 6.04 -5.61
N LEU A 62 4.96 6.06 -4.34
CA LEU A 62 5.23 7.29 -3.58
C LEU A 62 6.72 7.33 -3.24
N SER A 63 7.39 8.43 -3.57
CA SER A 63 8.84 8.61 -3.40
C SER A 63 9.20 10.03 -2.95
N PRO A 64 10.32 10.21 -2.24
CA PRO A 64 10.79 11.54 -1.82
C PRO A 64 11.23 12.41 -3.00
N SER A 65 11.81 11.81 -4.03
CA SER A 65 12.21 12.44 -5.28
C SER A 65 11.40 11.92 -6.46
N GLU A 66 11.41 12.64 -7.57
CA GLU A 66 10.80 12.19 -8.82
C GLU A 66 11.49 10.90 -9.30
N PRO A 67 10.74 9.81 -9.55
CA PRO A 67 11.33 8.54 -9.93
C PRO A 67 11.64 8.51 -11.44
N ASP A 68 12.74 7.88 -11.82
CA ASP A 68 12.98 7.48 -13.21
C ASP A 68 12.30 6.14 -13.50
N CYS A 69 11.14 6.22 -14.12
CA CYS A 69 10.31 5.06 -14.46
C CYS A 69 10.59 4.49 -15.87
N SER A 70 11.57 5.00 -16.61
CA SER A 70 11.87 4.65 -18.00
C SER A 70 12.07 3.14 -18.17
N GLN A 71 12.86 2.51 -17.29
CA GLN A 71 13.10 1.07 -17.35
C GLN A 71 11.81 0.27 -17.06
N ILE A 72 10.99 0.68 -16.09
CA ILE A 72 9.72 -0.02 -15.78
C ILE A 72 8.79 0.02 -16.98
N ILE A 73 8.68 1.17 -17.63
CA ILE A 73 7.82 1.36 -18.81
C ILE A 73 8.33 0.51 -19.97
N GLN A 74 9.63 0.57 -20.25
CA GLN A 74 10.24 -0.21 -21.33
C GLN A 74 10.03 -1.72 -21.14
N GLU A 75 10.20 -2.24 -19.95
CA GLU A 75 10.16 -3.68 -19.66
C GLU A 75 8.74 -4.23 -19.40
N ALA A 76 7.85 -3.42 -18.83
CA ALA A 76 6.57 -3.88 -18.31
C ALA A 76 5.38 -2.95 -18.57
N GLY A 77 5.59 -1.75 -19.12
CA GLY A 77 4.54 -0.78 -19.39
C GLY A 77 3.55 -1.24 -20.45
N ALA A 78 2.34 -0.73 -20.40
CA ALA A 78 1.35 -0.86 -21.46
C ALA A 78 1.84 -0.14 -22.74
N ALA A 79 1.27 -0.46 -23.89
CA ALA A 79 1.64 0.17 -25.15
C ALA A 79 1.36 1.69 -25.11
N GLY A 80 2.38 2.50 -25.42
CA GLY A 80 2.26 3.97 -25.38
C GLY A 80 2.21 4.58 -23.97
N GLU A 81 2.45 3.78 -22.92
CA GLU A 81 2.40 4.28 -21.55
C GLU A 81 3.49 5.27 -21.23
N GLN A 82 3.13 6.29 -20.48
CA GLN A 82 4.04 7.23 -19.84
C GLN A 82 3.73 7.29 -18.34
N ALA A 83 4.77 7.44 -17.50
CA ALA A 83 4.56 7.63 -16.07
C ALA A 83 3.81 8.95 -15.82
N ARG A 84 2.75 8.87 -15.05
CA ARG A 84 2.01 10.05 -14.57
C ARG A 84 2.48 10.39 -13.19
N THR A 85 3.41 11.34 -13.11
CA THR A 85 4.00 11.81 -11.85
C THR A 85 3.41 13.17 -11.49
N LEU A 86 3.10 13.35 -10.21
CA LEU A 86 2.68 14.64 -9.67
C LEU A 86 3.43 14.94 -8.36
N ASP A 87 3.70 16.21 -8.09
CA ASP A 87 4.11 16.65 -6.76
C ASP A 87 2.92 16.49 -5.80
N TYR A 88 3.10 15.60 -4.83
CA TYR A 88 2.05 15.27 -3.86
C TYR A 88 2.00 16.25 -2.68
N SER A 89 3.01 17.10 -2.52
CA SER A 89 3.13 18.04 -1.39
C SER A 89 1.95 19.02 -1.31
N PRO A 90 1.51 19.67 -2.42
CA PRO A 90 0.38 20.59 -2.37
C PRO A 90 -0.95 19.92 -2.01
N PHE A 91 -1.10 18.63 -2.34
CA PHE A 91 -2.26 17.85 -1.92
C PHE A 91 -2.22 17.60 -0.41
N LEU A 92 -1.08 17.16 0.11
CA LEU A 92 -0.90 16.90 1.54
C LEU A 92 -1.14 18.15 2.39
N GLU A 93 -0.68 19.31 1.94
CA GLU A 93 -0.86 20.59 2.64
C GLU A 93 -2.33 21.01 2.75
N ARG A 94 -3.14 20.71 1.73
CA ARG A 94 -4.58 21.04 1.69
C ARG A 94 -5.46 20.08 2.48
N LEU A 95 -4.92 19.00 3.03
CA LEU A 95 -5.70 18.12 3.90
C LEU A 95 -6.12 18.87 5.18
N GLY A 96 -7.42 18.85 5.48
CA GLY A 96 -8.03 19.49 6.65
C GLY A 96 -8.99 18.58 7.36
N ALA A 97 -9.19 18.80 8.66
CA ALA A 97 -10.19 18.09 9.47
C ALA A 97 -11.59 18.26 8.88
N GLY A 98 -12.41 17.22 8.98
CA GLY A 98 -13.77 17.18 8.44
C GLY A 98 -13.88 16.80 6.97
N GLN A 99 -12.81 16.90 6.18
CA GLN A 99 -12.82 16.49 4.78
C GLN A 99 -13.11 14.99 4.65
N GLN A 100 -13.82 14.62 3.57
CA GLN A 100 -14.12 13.23 3.24
C GLN A 100 -13.42 12.83 1.94
N TRP A 101 -12.86 11.63 1.93
CA TRP A 101 -12.11 11.09 0.81
C TRP A 101 -12.42 9.62 0.60
N ALA A 102 -12.69 9.22 -0.62
CA ALA A 102 -12.61 7.82 -0.99
C ALA A 102 -11.15 7.35 -0.86
N PHE A 103 -10.93 6.19 -0.26
CA PHE A 103 -9.59 5.66 -0.09
C PHE A 103 -9.44 4.25 -0.65
N ARG A 104 -8.20 3.92 -1.03
CA ARG A 104 -7.77 2.55 -1.30
C ARG A 104 -6.43 2.29 -0.62
N LEU A 105 -6.35 1.21 0.14
CA LEU A 105 -5.17 0.80 0.91
C LEU A 105 -4.90 -0.69 0.71
N ALA A 106 -3.67 -1.06 0.35
CA ALA A 106 -3.20 -2.44 0.52
C ALA A 106 -2.37 -2.51 1.79
N ALA A 107 -2.72 -3.41 2.72
CA ALA A 107 -1.99 -3.58 3.97
C ALA A 107 -1.77 -5.07 4.32
N ASN A 108 -0.90 -5.33 5.29
CA ASN A 108 -0.70 -6.64 5.89
C ASN A 108 -1.22 -6.63 7.33
N PRO A 109 -2.53 -6.90 7.55
CA PRO A 109 -3.13 -6.93 8.87
C PRO A 109 -2.52 -8.06 9.71
N SER A 110 -1.80 -7.68 10.77
CA SER A 110 -1.10 -8.62 11.62
C SER A 110 -1.08 -8.17 13.08
N TYR A 111 -0.95 -9.13 13.98
CA TYR A 111 -0.81 -8.92 15.43
C TYR A 111 0.41 -9.67 15.98
N SER A 112 0.85 -9.29 17.15
CA SER A 112 1.92 -9.97 17.88
C SER A 112 1.32 -10.71 19.06
N ALA A 113 1.44 -12.03 19.08
CA ALA A 113 1.06 -12.82 20.25
C ALA A 113 2.23 -12.86 21.25
N SER A 114 1.93 -12.51 22.51
CA SER A 114 2.91 -12.61 23.60
C SER A 114 3.32 -14.06 23.80
N ARG A 115 4.58 -14.27 24.19
CA ARG A 115 5.16 -15.57 24.56
C ARG A 115 5.63 -15.61 26.02
N GLY A 116 5.29 -14.59 26.79
CA GLY A 116 5.71 -14.40 28.16
C GLY A 116 6.58 -13.16 28.36
N PRO A 117 6.83 -12.75 29.62
CA PRO A 117 7.66 -11.59 29.93
C PRO A 117 9.08 -11.73 29.36
N GLY A 118 9.59 -10.66 28.72
CA GLY A 118 10.93 -10.62 28.13
C GLY A 118 11.14 -11.42 26.85
N VAL A 119 10.14 -12.18 26.37
CA VAL A 119 10.25 -12.98 25.15
C VAL A 119 9.59 -12.25 23.99
N ARG A 120 10.35 -12.09 22.87
CA ARG A 120 9.81 -11.47 21.64
C ARG A 120 8.59 -12.26 21.15
N GLY A 121 7.45 -11.58 21.09
CA GLY A 121 6.19 -12.16 20.60
C GLY A 121 6.30 -12.68 19.16
N ARG A 122 5.57 -13.77 18.88
CA ARG A 122 5.43 -14.29 17.51
C ARG A 122 4.34 -13.54 16.78
N ARG A 123 4.58 -13.27 15.48
CA ARG A 123 3.63 -12.56 14.62
C ARG A 123 2.77 -13.51 13.83
N TYR A 124 1.49 -13.14 13.78
CA TYR A 124 0.46 -13.83 13.01
C TYR A 124 -0.30 -12.81 12.17
N GLY A 125 -0.71 -13.23 10.98
CA GLY A 125 -1.62 -12.43 10.15
C GLY A 125 -3.07 -12.73 10.52
N HIS A 126 -3.91 -11.72 10.46
CA HIS A 126 -5.36 -11.91 10.56
C HIS A 126 -5.86 -12.69 9.35
N VAL A 127 -6.74 -13.67 9.58
CA VAL A 127 -7.16 -14.64 8.55
C VAL A 127 -8.56 -14.36 8.04
N THR A 128 -9.50 -13.95 8.91
CA THR A 128 -10.88 -13.68 8.50
C THR A 128 -11.04 -12.26 7.96
N VAL A 129 -12.04 -12.03 7.12
CA VAL A 129 -12.38 -10.70 6.59
C VAL A 129 -12.68 -9.74 7.75
N GLU A 130 -13.46 -10.21 8.72
CA GLU A 130 -13.82 -9.40 9.88
C GLU A 130 -12.61 -9.00 10.72
N GLN A 131 -11.71 -9.92 11.05
CA GLN A 131 -10.47 -9.59 11.76
C GLN A 131 -9.60 -8.58 10.99
N GLN A 132 -9.56 -8.70 9.66
CA GLN A 132 -8.81 -7.79 8.81
C GLN A 132 -9.44 -6.40 8.80
N ARG A 133 -10.78 -6.32 8.70
CA ARG A 133 -11.55 -5.07 8.78
C ARG A 133 -11.31 -4.38 10.13
N GLN A 134 -11.50 -5.08 11.23
CA GLN A 134 -11.28 -4.58 12.59
C GLN A 134 -9.83 -4.15 12.83
N TRP A 135 -8.86 -4.79 12.20
CA TRP A 135 -7.47 -4.36 12.27
C TRP A 135 -7.27 -2.93 11.74
N LEU A 136 -7.96 -2.55 10.66
CA LEU A 136 -7.89 -1.19 10.12
C LEU A 136 -8.70 -0.21 10.95
N VAL A 137 -9.92 -0.59 11.33
CA VAL A 137 -10.84 0.22 12.14
C VAL A 137 -10.17 0.64 13.46
N ALA A 138 -9.60 -0.31 14.20
CA ALA A 138 -8.94 -0.03 15.47
C ALA A 138 -7.71 0.88 15.36
N ARG A 139 -7.13 1.03 14.17
CA ARG A 139 -5.93 1.86 13.94
C ARG A 139 -6.22 3.21 13.30
N ALA A 140 -7.35 3.36 12.65
CA ALA A 140 -7.74 4.56 11.93
C ALA A 140 -7.61 5.84 12.78
N PRO A 141 -8.08 5.89 14.04
CA PRO A 141 -7.96 7.09 14.87
C PRO A 141 -6.49 7.52 15.08
N GLY A 142 -5.58 6.57 15.31
CA GLY A 142 -4.14 6.86 15.46
C GLY A 142 -3.47 7.35 14.16
N TYR A 143 -4.09 7.14 13.01
CA TYR A 143 -3.66 7.66 11.71
C TYR A 143 -4.40 8.93 11.30
N GLY A 144 -5.25 9.49 12.17
CA GLY A 144 -5.94 10.77 11.97
C GLY A 144 -7.15 10.71 11.07
N PHE A 145 -7.83 9.58 10.99
CA PHE A 145 -9.08 9.44 10.26
C PHE A 145 -10.06 8.48 10.94
N GLY A 146 -11.33 8.63 10.60
CA GLY A 146 -12.40 7.70 10.90
C GLY A 146 -13.12 7.32 9.60
N PHE A 147 -14.12 6.46 9.66
CA PHE A 147 -14.91 6.06 8.51
C PHE A 147 -16.24 6.80 8.47
N VAL A 148 -16.79 6.95 7.28
CA VAL A 148 -18.10 7.59 7.04
C VAL A 148 -19.09 6.48 6.76
N PRO A 149 -20.24 6.43 7.46
CA PRO A 149 -21.32 5.51 7.12
C PRO A 149 -21.72 5.66 5.65
N VAL A 150 -22.03 4.55 5.02
CA VAL A 150 -22.65 4.51 3.69
C VAL A 150 -24.07 3.99 3.93
N ASP A 151 -25.05 4.76 3.54
CA ASP A 151 -26.46 4.52 3.85
C ASP A 151 -26.72 4.43 5.38
N ASP A 152 -27.58 3.54 5.85
CA ASP A 152 -27.90 3.35 7.26
C ASP A 152 -26.94 2.38 8.00
N GLU A 153 -25.81 2.00 7.37
CA GLU A 153 -24.83 1.13 7.98
C GLU A 153 -23.96 1.84 9.03
N GLU A 154 -23.47 1.10 10.00
CA GLU A 154 -22.47 1.63 10.94
C GLU A 154 -21.19 2.08 10.21
N ALA A 155 -20.55 3.15 10.68
CA ALA A 155 -19.36 3.72 10.06
C ALA A 155 -18.24 2.67 9.82
N ASP A 156 -18.11 1.70 10.72
CA ASP A 156 -17.13 0.64 10.60
C ASP A 156 -17.49 -0.39 9.53
N ALA A 157 -18.78 -0.59 9.25
CA ALA A 157 -19.24 -1.49 8.18
C ALA A 157 -18.94 -0.93 6.79
N SER A 158 -18.77 0.39 6.65
CA SER A 158 -18.42 1.05 5.38
C SER A 158 -17.01 0.74 4.86
N VAL A 159 -16.17 0.07 5.66
CA VAL A 159 -14.85 -0.40 5.23
C VAL A 159 -14.97 -1.76 4.55
N VAL A 160 -14.75 -1.78 3.25
CA VAL A 160 -14.88 -2.99 2.45
C VAL A 160 -13.52 -3.62 2.20
N VAL A 161 -13.41 -4.94 2.42
CA VAL A 161 -12.27 -5.76 1.98
C VAL A 161 -12.56 -6.24 0.56
N VAL A 162 -11.96 -5.58 -0.43
CA VAL A 162 -12.24 -5.83 -1.86
C VAL A 162 -11.33 -6.92 -2.46
N ARG A 163 -10.19 -7.20 -1.83
CA ARG A 163 -9.25 -8.22 -2.32
C ARG A 163 -8.39 -8.76 -1.20
N ARG A 164 -8.09 -10.06 -1.28
CA ARG A 164 -7.19 -10.77 -0.37
C ARG A 164 -6.24 -11.64 -1.16
N GLU A 165 -4.95 -11.53 -0.82
CA GLU A 165 -3.88 -12.31 -1.44
C GLU A 165 -2.93 -12.82 -0.37
N ARG A 166 -2.32 -13.96 -0.61
CA ARG A 166 -1.32 -14.53 0.30
C ARG A 166 -0.02 -14.86 -0.45
N PRO A 167 0.73 -13.84 -0.91
CA PRO A 167 1.99 -14.07 -1.58
C PRO A 167 2.98 -14.74 -0.63
N VAL A 168 3.65 -15.77 -1.17
CA VAL A 168 4.73 -16.51 -0.48
C VAL A 168 5.96 -16.44 -1.39
N PHE A 169 7.08 -15.97 -0.84
CA PHE A 169 8.32 -15.82 -1.60
C PHE A 169 9.55 -16.00 -0.71
N GLY A 170 10.69 -16.28 -1.32
CA GLY A 170 11.96 -16.36 -0.64
C GLY A 170 12.64 -15.00 -0.52
N ARG A 171 13.19 -14.67 0.63
CA ARG A 171 14.10 -13.54 0.85
C ARG A 171 15.47 -14.08 1.22
N GLU A 172 16.51 -13.65 0.53
CA GLU A 172 17.87 -13.96 0.93
C GLU A 172 18.17 -13.34 2.29
N ASN A 173 18.68 -14.15 3.20
CA ASN A 173 19.13 -13.72 4.50
C ASN A 173 20.67 -13.71 4.48
N PRO A 174 21.31 -12.53 4.38
CA PRO A 174 22.77 -12.44 4.25
C PRO A 174 23.51 -13.00 5.48
N THR A 175 22.86 -12.99 6.66
CA THR A 175 23.47 -13.47 7.90
C THR A 175 23.46 -15.01 8.03
N ARG A 176 22.50 -15.67 7.38
CA ARG A 176 22.32 -17.14 7.50
C ARG A 176 22.67 -17.91 6.25
N HIS A 177 23.08 -17.23 5.17
CA HIS A 177 23.29 -17.84 3.84
C HIS A 177 22.13 -18.76 3.40
N ALA A 178 20.91 -18.45 3.83
CA ALA A 178 19.70 -19.22 3.59
C ALA A 178 18.59 -18.30 3.09
N ARG A 179 17.56 -18.88 2.46
CA ARG A 179 16.37 -18.15 2.06
C ARG A 179 15.28 -18.27 3.12
N ASP A 180 14.94 -17.15 3.75
CA ASP A 180 13.78 -17.09 4.64
C ASP A 180 12.49 -17.10 3.80
N ARG A 181 11.55 -17.97 4.16
CA ARG A 181 10.21 -17.98 3.56
C ARG A 181 9.37 -16.87 4.16
N ILE A 182 9.00 -15.91 3.36
CA ILE A 182 8.11 -14.78 3.74
C ILE A 182 6.70 -15.06 3.27
N THR A 183 5.75 -14.91 4.17
CA THR A 183 4.32 -14.96 3.86
C THR A 183 3.68 -13.64 4.29
N ILE A 184 2.89 -13.04 3.40
CA ILE A 184 2.16 -11.79 3.65
C ILE A 184 0.68 -12.06 3.46
N ASN A 185 -0.18 -11.62 4.39
CA ASN A 185 -1.62 -11.56 4.18
C ASN A 185 -1.96 -10.16 3.63
N ARG A 186 -1.80 -9.97 2.31
CA ARG A 186 -2.14 -8.70 1.67
C ARG A 186 -3.64 -8.57 1.54
N THR A 187 -4.18 -7.54 2.18
CA THR A 187 -5.60 -7.20 2.15
C THR A 187 -5.76 -5.82 1.54
N VAL A 188 -6.66 -5.67 0.58
CA VAL A 188 -7.00 -4.39 -0.04
C VAL A 188 -8.32 -3.91 0.53
N TYR A 189 -8.30 -2.69 1.04
CA TYR A 189 -9.43 -2.01 1.65
C TYR A 189 -9.86 -0.83 0.78
N GLU A 190 -11.16 -0.62 0.72
CA GLU A 190 -11.81 0.55 0.14
C GLU A 190 -12.90 1.08 1.07
N GLY A 191 -13.27 2.33 0.90
CA GLY A 191 -14.34 3.00 1.62
C GLY A 191 -14.19 4.51 1.56
N VAL A 192 -14.96 5.20 2.40
CA VAL A 192 -14.87 6.64 2.56
C VAL A 192 -14.37 6.95 3.97
N LEU A 193 -13.28 7.71 4.05
CA LEU A 193 -12.76 8.21 5.32
C LEU A 193 -13.14 9.68 5.54
N ARG A 194 -13.21 10.05 6.83
CA ARG A 194 -13.28 11.45 7.27
C ARG A 194 -11.98 11.77 8.02
N VAL A 195 -11.35 12.87 7.66
CA VAL A 195 -10.14 13.37 8.34
C VAL A 195 -10.51 13.87 9.74
N THR A 196 -9.89 13.32 10.78
CA THR A 196 -10.03 13.75 12.18
C THR A 196 -8.82 14.54 12.66
N ASP A 197 -7.61 14.17 12.20
CA ASP A 197 -6.35 14.88 12.42
C ASP A 197 -5.55 14.89 11.11
N ALA A 198 -5.49 16.06 10.48
CA ALA A 198 -4.81 16.24 9.19
C ALA A 198 -3.29 15.98 9.31
N GLY A 199 -2.67 16.34 10.44
CA GLY A 199 -1.25 16.11 10.67
C GLY A 199 -0.91 14.62 10.78
N ALA A 200 -1.70 13.87 11.56
CA ALA A 200 -1.55 12.43 11.67
C ALA A 200 -1.81 11.72 10.34
N LEU A 201 -2.83 12.15 9.58
CA LEU A 201 -3.10 11.57 8.26
C LEU A 201 -1.99 11.85 7.25
N ARG A 202 -1.44 13.06 7.20
CA ARG A 202 -0.27 13.39 6.36
C ARG A 202 0.90 12.47 6.66
N ARG A 203 1.23 12.29 7.95
CA ARG A 203 2.30 11.37 8.36
C ARG A 203 2.00 9.93 7.93
N ALA A 204 0.76 9.48 8.09
CA ALA A 204 0.36 8.13 7.70
C ALA A 204 0.46 7.89 6.19
N LEU A 205 0.06 8.86 5.36
CA LEU A 205 0.14 8.80 3.90
C LEU A 205 1.61 8.70 3.43
N VAL A 206 2.52 9.44 4.06
CA VAL A 206 3.95 9.47 3.69
C VAL A 206 4.71 8.28 4.27
N ALA A 207 4.49 7.96 5.56
CA ALA A 207 5.19 6.85 6.21
C ALA A 207 4.63 5.47 5.88
N GLY A 208 3.39 5.41 5.37
CA GLY A 208 2.65 4.19 5.07
C GLY A 208 2.05 3.51 6.29
N ILE A 209 0.90 2.84 6.07
CA ILE A 209 0.08 2.22 7.11
C ILE A 209 0.45 0.74 7.28
N GLY A 210 0.81 0.36 8.49
CA GLY A 210 1.08 -1.04 8.84
C GLY A 210 2.48 -1.51 8.43
N ARG A 211 2.60 -2.80 8.15
CA ARG A 211 3.86 -3.52 7.90
C ARG A 211 3.99 -3.97 6.45
N SER A 212 5.14 -4.61 6.14
CA SER A 212 5.44 -5.17 4.80
C SER A 212 5.45 -4.12 3.69
N LYS A 213 5.90 -2.89 4.01
CA LYS A 213 5.93 -1.76 3.09
C LYS A 213 6.81 -2.03 1.86
N ALA A 214 7.95 -2.70 2.06
CA ALA A 214 8.81 -3.18 0.98
C ALA A 214 8.11 -4.16 0.01
N TYR A 215 6.94 -4.67 0.36
CA TYR A 215 6.25 -5.71 -0.41
C TYR A 215 4.86 -5.28 -0.90
N GLY A 216 4.70 -3.98 -1.16
CA GLY A 216 3.49 -3.43 -1.75
C GLY A 216 2.33 -3.26 -0.77
N CYS A 217 2.65 -3.08 0.50
CA CYS A 217 1.68 -2.75 1.54
C CYS A 217 1.96 -1.37 2.13
N GLY A 218 0.94 -0.73 2.66
CA GLY A 218 1.05 0.53 3.41
C GLY A 218 0.74 1.78 2.59
N LEU A 219 0.81 1.76 1.27
CA LEU A 219 0.44 2.90 0.44
C LEU A 219 -1.08 3.06 0.41
N MET A 220 -1.58 4.12 1.03
CA MET A 220 -2.96 4.60 0.89
C MET A 220 -3.02 5.71 -0.15
N THR A 221 -3.98 5.64 -1.05
CA THR A 221 -4.31 6.71 -1.99
C THR A 221 -5.69 7.25 -1.69
N LEU A 222 -5.86 8.56 -1.87
CA LEU A 222 -7.11 9.28 -1.66
C LEU A 222 -7.64 9.79 -3.00
N ALA A 223 -8.96 9.78 -3.15
CA ALA A 223 -9.67 10.33 -4.30
C ALA A 223 -10.91 11.10 -3.83
N ARG A 224 -11.42 12.01 -4.67
CA ARG A 224 -12.67 12.69 -4.38
C ARG A 224 -13.79 11.66 -4.29
N VAL A 225 -14.67 11.83 -3.30
CA VAL A 225 -15.90 11.04 -3.21
C VAL A 225 -16.75 11.40 -4.42
N ARG A 226 -17.13 10.42 -5.24
CA ARG A 226 -18.12 10.63 -6.29
C ARG A 226 -19.47 10.80 -5.59
N ARG A 227 -20.14 11.89 -5.86
CA ARG A 227 -21.58 12.07 -5.55
C ARG A 227 -22.27 11.64 -6.84
N ASP A 228 -23.00 10.56 -6.79
CA ASP A 228 -23.92 10.17 -7.85
C ASP A 228 -25.10 11.14 -7.88
#